data_c479515aece5a2870b6df8bc56823fd3
#
_entry.id   c479515aece5a2870b6df8bc56823fd3
#
_cell.length_a   1.000
_cell.length_b   1.000
_cell.length_c   1.000
_cell.angle_alpha   90.00
_cell.angle_beta   90.00
_cell.angle_gamma   90.00
#
_symmetry.space_group_name_H-M   'P 1'
#
loop_
_entity.id
_entity.type
_entity.pdbx_description
1 polymer ?
#
loop_
_entity_poly.entity_id
_entity_poly.type
_entity_poly.pdbx_seq_one_letter_code
_entity_poly.pdbx_strand_id
1 'polypeptide(L)'
;LKLVLNGANLGFAAGNNAGLGVASGDFLVMLNNDTVVTRGWLLTMWRHFQQTPLLGLLGPVTNNIGNEAKVSVHYDKPDDMPAAAREYTLPRMKQVFPIRTLAFFCVMLPRNVLNTVGLLDEQFGAGFFEDDDYCRRVEHHGYTLACAEDVFVHHHLSASFDQVPNFARRSLFEKNKAYYESKWGSWDPHQYR
;
A
#
# COMPACT_ATOMS: atom_id res chain seq x y z
N LEU A 1 3.87 8.76 20.86
CA LEU A 1 4.41 7.59 20.15
C LEU A 1 4.02 6.32 20.91
N LYS A 2 3.44 5.35 20.22
CA LYS A 2 3.23 3.99 20.74
C LYS A 2 4.21 3.06 20.01
N LEU A 3 4.97 2.28 20.78
CA LEU A 3 5.93 1.32 20.24
C LEU A 3 5.42 -0.10 20.52
N VAL A 4 5.37 -0.91 19.47
CA VAL A 4 5.08 -2.35 19.56
C VAL A 4 6.34 -3.11 19.20
N LEU A 5 6.92 -3.82 20.15
CA LEU A 5 8.10 -4.66 19.95
C LEU A 5 7.66 -6.12 19.80
N ASN A 6 7.80 -6.64 18.62
CA ASN A 6 7.54 -8.06 18.37
C ASN A 6 8.79 -8.88 18.72
N GLY A 7 8.62 -9.99 19.44
CA GLY A 7 9.73 -10.89 19.82
C GLY A 7 10.34 -11.67 18.65
N ALA A 8 9.69 -11.64 17.48
CA ALA A 8 10.12 -12.29 16.25
C ALA A 8 9.58 -11.55 15.02
N ASN A 9 10.09 -11.86 13.83
CA ASN A 9 9.50 -11.40 12.59
C ASN A 9 8.16 -12.13 12.34
N LEU A 10 7.06 -11.40 12.44
CA LEU A 10 5.70 -11.92 12.27
C LEU A 10 5.25 -11.94 10.80
N GLY A 11 6.04 -11.39 9.88
CA GLY A 11 5.64 -11.13 8.50
C GLY A 11 4.87 -9.81 8.34
N PHE A 12 4.48 -9.52 7.11
CA PHE A 12 3.89 -8.23 6.75
C PHE A 12 2.51 -8.02 7.37
N ALA A 13 1.60 -8.97 7.17
CA ALA A 13 0.22 -8.86 7.65
C ALA A 13 0.14 -8.74 9.18
N ALA A 14 0.76 -9.66 9.92
CA ALA A 14 0.71 -9.66 11.38
C ALA A 14 1.44 -8.45 12.00
N GLY A 15 2.56 -8.02 11.38
CA GLY A 15 3.26 -6.81 11.81
C GLY A 15 2.39 -5.55 11.68
N ASN A 16 1.70 -5.37 10.55
CA ASN A 16 0.75 -4.27 10.36
C ASN A 16 -0.48 -4.40 11.29
N ASN A 17 -1.02 -5.59 11.47
CA ASN A 17 -2.14 -5.84 12.38
C ASN A 17 -1.82 -5.45 13.83
N ALA A 18 -0.61 -5.74 14.31
CA ALA A 18 -0.16 -5.32 15.63
C ALA A 18 -0.16 -3.78 15.77
N GLY A 19 0.28 -3.06 14.72
CA GLY A 19 0.22 -1.60 14.66
C GLY A 19 -1.23 -1.07 14.60
N LEU A 20 -2.06 -1.65 13.74
CA LEU A 20 -3.47 -1.29 13.60
C LEU A 20 -4.26 -1.49 14.90
N GLY A 21 -3.94 -2.53 15.67
CA GLY A 21 -4.58 -2.83 16.97
C GLY A 21 -4.34 -1.76 18.03
N VAL A 22 -3.23 -1.03 17.99
CA VAL A 22 -2.91 0.04 18.95
C VAL A 22 -3.16 1.45 18.40
N ALA A 23 -3.42 1.57 17.10
CA ALA A 23 -3.73 2.84 16.48
C ALA A 23 -5.10 3.36 16.94
N SER A 24 -5.24 4.68 17.12
CA SER A 24 -6.46 5.31 17.63
C SER A 24 -7.01 6.45 16.76
N GLY A 25 -6.38 6.75 15.62
CA GLY A 25 -6.83 7.80 14.69
C GLY A 25 -8.08 7.41 13.90
N ASP A 26 -8.81 8.39 13.39
CA ASP A 26 -9.97 8.18 12.50
C ASP A 26 -9.54 7.71 11.10
N PHE A 27 -8.32 8.07 10.71
CA PHE A 27 -7.65 7.55 9.51
C PHE A 27 -6.40 6.79 9.94
N LEU A 28 -6.15 5.70 9.26
CA LEU A 28 -5.03 4.80 9.49
C LEU A 28 -4.13 4.81 8.26
N VAL A 29 -2.83 4.74 8.49
CA VAL A 29 -1.85 4.64 7.40
C VAL A 29 -0.92 3.48 7.70
N MET A 30 -0.83 2.55 6.78
CA MET A 30 0.26 1.59 6.72
C MET A 30 1.36 2.19 5.85
N LEU A 31 2.58 2.24 6.37
CA LEU A 31 3.73 2.84 5.69
C LEU A 31 4.97 1.98 5.94
N ASN A 32 5.58 1.50 4.88
CA ASN A 32 6.83 0.75 4.96
C ASN A 32 7.99 1.62 5.45
N ASN A 33 8.94 0.99 6.13
CA ASN A 33 10.13 1.64 6.65
C ASN A 33 11.21 1.96 5.59
N ASP A 34 11.05 1.48 4.35
CA ASP A 34 11.88 1.74 3.18
C ASP A 34 11.28 2.78 2.24
N THR A 35 10.57 3.76 2.80
CA THR A 35 9.92 4.85 2.07
C THR A 35 10.44 6.21 2.49
N VAL A 36 10.38 7.18 1.57
CA VAL A 36 10.58 8.60 1.86
C VAL A 36 9.37 9.39 1.38
N VAL A 37 8.71 10.05 2.31
CA VAL A 37 7.48 10.80 2.05
C VAL A 37 7.74 12.25 1.66
N THR A 38 6.85 12.85 0.87
CA THR A 38 6.91 14.26 0.50
C THR A 38 6.14 15.13 1.49
N ARG A 39 6.47 16.43 1.54
CA ARG A 39 5.78 17.38 2.44
C ARG A 39 4.29 17.47 2.11
N GLY A 40 3.43 17.35 3.11
CA GLY A 40 1.99 17.49 2.97
C GLY A 40 1.23 16.26 2.47
N TRP A 41 1.91 15.16 2.20
CA TRP A 41 1.33 13.92 1.68
C TRP A 41 0.10 13.42 2.44
N LEU A 42 0.17 13.37 3.78
CA LEU A 42 -0.96 12.93 4.62
C LEU A 42 -2.19 13.80 4.46
N LEU A 43 -2.00 15.14 4.45
CA LEU A 43 -3.10 16.09 4.31
C LEU A 43 -3.73 15.98 2.91
N THR A 44 -2.91 15.76 1.88
CA THR A 44 -3.41 15.59 0.52
C THR A 44 -4.21 14.30 0.40
N MET A 45 -3.70 13.16 0.91
CA MET A 45 -4.44 11.90 0.94
C MET A 45 -5.76 12.04 1.71
N TRP A 46 -5.74 12.65 2.89
CA TRP A 46 -6.95 12.87 3.68
C TRP A 46 -8.02 13.68 2.93
N ARG A 47 -7.62 14.72 2.18
CA ARG A 47 -8.54 15.54 1.39
C ARG A 47 -9.30 14.75 0.32
N HIS A 48 -8.68 13.76 -0.28
CA HIS A 48 -9.36 12.89 -1.24
C HIS A 48 -10.52 12.12 -0.60
N PHE A 49 -10.37 11.63 0.62
CA PHE A 49 -11.46 10.99 1.35
C PHE A 49 -12.63 11.93 1.65
N GLN A 50 -12.36 13.24 1.82
CA GLN A 50 -13.42 14.24 2.03
C GLN A 50 -14.21 14.53 0.74
N GLN A 51 -13.67 14.22 -0.42
CA GLN A 51 -14.23 14.56 -1.72
C GLN A 51 -14.79 13.34 -2.48
N THR A 52 -14.41 12.14 -2.08
CA THR A 52 -14.77 10.89 -2.78
C THR A 52 -15.57 9.98 -1.87
N PRO A 53 -16.90 9.96 -2.00
CA PRO A 53 -17.74 9.03 -1.27
C PRO A 53 -17.34 7.57 -1.56
N LEU A 54 -17.45 6.72 -0.54
CA LEU A 54 -17.13 5.29 -0.61
C LEU A 54 -15.66 4.95 -0.90
N LEU A 55 -14.74 5.92 -0.91
CA LEU A 55 -13.32 5.63 -0.99
C LEU A 55 -12.89 4.87 0.26
N GLY A 56 -12.47 3.61 0.08
CA GLY A 56 -12.05 2.72 1.16
C GLY A 56 -10.55 2.71 1.35
N LEU A 57 -9.79 2.69 0.24
CA LEU A 57 -8.34 2.70 0.25
C LEU A 57 -7.79 3.74 -0.72
N LEU A 58 -6.74 4.43 -0.30
CA LEU A 58 -6.00 5.35 -1.14
C LEU A 58 -4.49 5.12 -0.97
N GLY A 59 -3.80 4.89 -2.08
CA GLY A 59 -2.34 4.85 -2.14
C GLY A 59 -1.78 6.01 -2.95
N PRO A 60 -0.49 6.37 -2.80
CA PRO A 60 0.19 7.35 -3.62
C PRO A 60 0.76 6.72 -4.89
N VAL A 61 1.18 7.57 -5.85
CA VAL A 61 2.11 7.14 -6.89
C VAL A 61 3.53 7.03 -6.33
N THR A 62 4.37 6.21 -6.98
CA THR A 62 5.74 5.93 -6.54
C THR A 62 6.69 5.67 -7.72
N ASN A 63 8.00 5.78 -7.46
CA ASN A 63 9.05 5.46 -8.43
C ASN A 63 9.19 3.94 -8.68
N ASN A 64 8.82 3.11 -7.72
CA ASN A 64 9.13 1.68 -7.79
C ASN A 64 8.06 0.79 -7.15
N ILE A 65 7.27 0.15 -7.99
CA ILE A 65 6.22 -0.82 -7.63
C ILE A 65 5.85 -1.65 -8.86
N GLY A 66 5.15 -2.77 -8.66
CA GLY A 66 4.74 -3.72 -9.71
C GLY A 66 3.34 -3.49 -10.29
N ASN A 67 2.79 -2.27 -10.22
CA ASN A 67 1.44 -1.98 -10.72
C ASN A 67 1.33 -0.57 -11.33
N GLU A 68 0.10 -0.13 -11.61
CA GLU A 68 -0.24 1.15 -12.26
C GLU A 68 0.18 2.39 -11.46
N ALA A 69 0.48 2.25 -10.17
CA ALA A 69 0.95 3.36 -9.32
C ALA A 69 2.40 3.78 -9.63
N LYS A 70 3.13 2.99 -10.44
CA LYS A 70 4.50 3.31 -10.84
C LYS A 70 4.53 4.49 -11.81
N VAL A 71 5.35 5.49 -11.48
CA VAL A 71 5.56 6.69 -12.30
C VAL A 71 7.04 7.00 -12.46
N SER A 72 7.37 7.69 -13.55
CA SER A 72 8.73 8.15 -13.82
C SER A 72 8.93 9.53 -13.19
N VAL A 73 9.63 9.57 -12.05
CA VAL A 73 10.12 10.79 -11.41
C VAL A 73 11.64 10.64 -11.29
N HIS A 74 12.38 11.51 -11.98
CA HIS A 74 13.83 11.41 -12.10
C HIS A 74 14.53 12.39 -11.16
N TYR A 75 15.45 11.91 -10.37
CA TYR A 75 16.35 12.68 -9.52
C TYR A 75 17.61 11.84 -9.23
N ASP A 76 18.76 12.51 -9.18
CA ASP A 76 20.05 11.85 -8.98
C ASP A 76 20.41 11.70 -7.49
N LYS A 77 19.92 12.61 -6.66
CA LYS A 77 20.20 12.63 -5.21
C LYS A 77 18.90 12.65 -4.41
N PRO A 78 18.89 12.04 -3.22
CA PRO A 78 17.72 12.06 -2.33
C PRO A 78 17.20 13.48 -2.05
N ASP A 79 18.08 14.46 -1.93
CA ASP A 79 17.72 15.86 -1.65
C ASP A 79 16.96 16.52 -2.81
N ASP A 80 17.11 16.04 -4.04
CA ASP A 80 16.42 16.56 -5.23
C ASP A 80 15.01 15.93 -5.37
N MET A 81 14.74 14.81 -4.70
CA MET A 81 13.46 14.08 -4.80
C MET A 81 12.25 14.97 -4.50
N PRO A 82 12.22 15.84 -3.46
CA PRO A 82 11.04 16.66 -3.19
C PRO A 82 10.70 17.64 -4.32
N ALA A 83 11.69 18.18 -5.01
CA ALA A 83 11.49 19.08 -6.15
C ALA A 83 10.95 18.32 -7.36
N ALA A 84 11.55 17.18 -7.71
CA ALA A 84 11.11 16.32 -8.81
C ALA A 84 9.70 15.76 -8.56
N ALA A 85 9.42 15.32 -7.35
CA ALA A 85 8.08 14.86 -6.95
C ALA A 85 7.04 15.99 -7.09
N ARG A 86 7.38 17.22 -6.71
CA ARG A 86 6.50 18.38 -6.86
C ARG A 86 6.23 18.71 -8.33
N GLU A 87 7.23 18.63 -9.20
CA GLU A 87 7.06 18.83 -10.63
C GLU A 87 6.07 17.83 -11.22
N TYR A 88 6.12 16.57 -10.80
CA TYR A 88 5.17 15.54 -11.20
C TYR A 88 3.76 15.80 -10.65
N THR A 89 3.65 16.08 -9.34
CA THR A 89 2.36 16.11 -8.61
C THR A 89 1.59 17.41 -8.80
N LEU A 90 2.26 18.55 -8.99
CA LEU A 90 1.61 19.86 -9.05
C LEU A 90 0.60 19.98 -10.21
N PRO A 91 0.89 19.53 -11.44
CA PRO A 91 -0.10 19.55 -12.54
C PRO A 91 -1.27 18.57 -12.33
N ARG A 92 -1.13 17.64 -11.38
CA ARG A 92 -2.10 16.56 -11.09
C ARG A 92 -2.88 16.77 -9.81
N MET A 93 -2.86 17.98 -9.27
CA MET A 93 -3.58 18.30 -8.03
C MET A 93 -5.04 17.86 -8.08
N LYS A 94 -5.49 17.19 -7.01
CA LYS A 94 -6.83 16.63 -6.83
C LYS A 94 -7.19 15.49 -7.81
N GLN A 95 -6.23 14.97 -8.56
CA GLN A 95 -6.47 13.84 -9.45
C GLN A 95 -6.23 12.53 -8.74
N VAL A 96 -7.16 11.61 -8.93
CA VAL A 96 -7.05 10.21 -8.54
C VAL A 96 -7.45 9.34 -9.73
N PHE A 97 -6.93 8.13 -9.79
CA PHE A 97 -7.43 7.13 -10.73
C PHE A 97 -7.83 5.86 -10.00
N PRO A 98 -8.86 5.15 -10.49
CA PRO A 98 -9.24 3.87 -9.92
C PRO A 98 -8.12 2.85 -10.14
N ILE A 99 -7.87 2.03 -9.13
CA ILE A 99 -6.88 0.96 -9.20
C ILE A 99 -7.49 -0.30 -8.58
N ARG A 100 -7.21 -1.45 -9.19
CA ARG A 100 -7.75 -2.71 -8.70
C ARG A 100 -7.03 -3.22 -7.44
N THR A 101 -5.72 -3.00 -7.37
CA THR A 101 -4.90 -3.40 -6.24
C THR A 101 -3.91 -2.31 -5.89
N LEU A 102 -3.93 -1.89 -4.64
CA LEU A 102 -2.91 -1.03 -4.05
C LEU A 102 -1.86 -1.91 -3.40
N ALA A 103 -0.59 -1.64 -3.68
CA ALA A 103 0.49 -2.24 -2.92
C ALA A 103 0.66 -1.50 -1.59
N PHE A 104 0.76 -2.25 -0.49
CA PHE A 104 0.70 -1.69 0.86
C PHE A 104 2.04 -1.16 1.39
N PHE A 105 2.92 -0.67 0.48
CA PHE A 105 4.08 0.12 0.91
C PHE A 105 3.67 1.46 1.53
N CYS A 106 2.54 2.02 1.07
CA CYS A 106 1.89 3.21 1.61
C CYS A 106 0.40 3.18 1.24
N VAL A 107 -0.47 3.03 2.22
CA VAL A 107 -1.92 3.06 2.02
C VAL A 107 -2.62 3.72 3.19
N MET A 108 -3.59 4.58 2.90
CA MET A 108 -4.48 5.21 3.88
C MET A 108 -5.87 4.63 3.77
N LEU A 109 -6.52 4.42 4.93
CA LEU A 109 -7.91 3.99 5.03
C LEU A 109 -8.62 4.64 6.22
N PRO A 110 -9.94 4.92 6.13
CA PRO A 110 -10.75 5.33 7.27
C PRO A 110 -10.91 4.18 8.27
N ARG A 111 -11.02 4.51 9.57
CA ARG A 111 -11.23 3.51 10.63
C ARG A 111 -12.50 2.68 10.45
N ASN A 112 -13.58 3.29 9.97
CA ASN A 112 -14.81 2.55 9.69
C ASN A 112 -14.62 1.48 8.61
N VAL A 113 -13.76 1.69 7.62
CA VAL A 113 -13.39 0.67 6.63
C VAL A 113 -12.67 -0.50 7.32
N LEU A 114 -11.66 -0.22 8.17
CA LEU A 114 -11.00 -1.27 8.95
C LEU A 114 -12.01 -2.04 9.83
N ASN A 115 -12.92 -1.34 10.49
CA ASN A 115 -13.92 -1.97 11.36
C ASN A 115 -14.90 -2.87 10.60
N THR A 116 -15.21 -2.53 9.34
CA THR A 116 -16.12 -3.29 8.47
C THR A 116 -15.41 -4.48 7.83
N VAL A 117 -14.23 -4.25 7.28
CA VAL A 117 -13.47 -5.24 6.49
C VAL A 117 -12.63 -6.17 7.39
N GLY A 118 -12.20 -5.68 8.54
CA GLY A 118 -11.33 -6.40 9.47
C GLY A 118 -9.85 -6.17 9.19
N LEU A 119 -9.01 -6.95 9.86
CA LEU A 119 -7.55 -6.93 9.76
C LEU A 119 -7.04 -7.64 8.50
N LEU A 120 -5.76 -7.49 8.18
CA LEU A 120 -5.11 -8.26 7.13
C LEU A 120 -5.11 -9.75 7.46
N ASP A 121 -5.18 -10.60 6.42
CA ASP A 121 -5.14 -12.05 6.61
C ASP A 121 -3.69 -12.53 6.83
N GLU A 122 -3.42 -12.98 8.05
CA GLU A 122 -2.07 -13.41 8.48
C GLU A 122 -1.62 -14.75 7.87
N GLN A 123 -2.52 -15.48 7.20
CA GLN A 123 -2.17 -16.72 6.53
C GLN A 123 -1.21 -16.53 5.34
N PHE A 124 -1.14 -15.31 4.79
CA PHE A 124 -0.14 -14.94 3.78
C PHE A 124 1.29 -14.87 4.35
N GLY A 125 1.46 -14.80 5.67
CA GLY A 125 2.76 -14.89 6.34
C GLY A 125 3.70 -13.73 6.01
N ALA A 126 4.87 -14.04 5.42
CA ALA A 126 5.92 -13.05 5.21
C ALA A 126 5.60 -12.00 4.14
N GLY A 127 4.62 -12.23 3.26
CA GLY A 127 4.20 -11.30 2.22
C GLY A 127 3.69 -12.00 0.96
N PHE A 128 3.33 -11.21 -0.04
CA PHE A 128 2.63 -11.55 -1.28
C PHE A 128 1.15 -11.90 -1.10
N PHE A 129 0.30 -11.21 -1.84
CA PHE A 129 -1.15 -11.38 -1.93
C PHE A 129 -1.97 -10.91 -0.72
N GLU A 130 -1.38 -10.49 0.39
CA GLU A 130 -2.11 -9.91 1.52
C GLU A 130 -2.76 -8.57 1.18
N ASP A 131 -2.11 -7.78 0.31
CA ASP A 131 -2.61 -6.53 -0.23
C ASP A 131 -3.69 -6.76 -1.29
N ASP A 132 -3.50 -7.69 -2.21
CA ASP A 132 -4.52 -8.13 -3.17
C ASP A 132 -5.79 -8.62 -2.44
N ASP A 133 -5.64 -9.48 -1.44
CA ASP A 133 -6.74 -9.99 -0.64
C ASP A 133 -7.49 -8.87 0.08
N TYR A 134 -6.75 -7.95 0.71
CA TYR A 134 -7.38 -6.85 1.43
C TYR A 134 -8.12 -5.91 0.50
N CYS A 135 -7.56 -5.59 -0.66
CA CYS A 135 -8.21 -4.80 -1.71
C CYS A 135 -9.52 -5.45 -2.16
N ARG A 136 -9.52 -6.76 -2.42
CA ARG A 136 -10.73 -7.50 -2.80
C ARG A 136 -11.80 -7.50 -1.70
N ARG A 137 -11.40 -7.63 -0.42
CA ARG A 137 -12.35 -7.53 0.70
C ARG A 137 -12.97 -6.15 0.81
N VAL A 138 -12.19 -5.09 0.61
CA VAL A 138 -12.68 -3.71 0.62
C VAL A 138 -13.72 -3.49 -0.49
N GLU A 139 -13.43 -3.93 -1.72
CA GLU A 139 -14.38 -3.88 -2.84
C GLU A 139 -15.66 -4.70 -2.56
N HIS A 140 -15.51 -5.89 -1.98
CA HIS A 140 -16.66 -6.76 -1.64
C HIS A 140 -17.62 -6.09 -0.63
N HIS A 141 -17.12 -5.19 0.21
CA HIS A 141 -17.93 -4.39 1.13
C HIS A 141 -18.47 -3.08 0.51
N GLY A 142 -18.33 -2.91 -0.81
CA GLY A 142 -18.91 -1.78 -1.55
C GLY A 142 -18.07 -0.49 -1.50
N TYR A 143 -16.82 -0.56 -1.05
CA TYR A 143 -15.89 0.57 -1.10
C TYR A 143 -15.10 0.56 -2.41
N THR A 144 -14.53 1.71 -2.75
CA THR A 144 -13.67 1.89 -3.92
C THR A 144 -12.19 2.05 -3.52
N LEU A 145 -11.29 1.75 -4.46
CA LEU A 145 -9.86 1.92 -4.33
C LEU A 145 -9.37 2.96 -5.35
N ALA A 146 -8.46 3.81 -4.94
CA ALA A 146 -7.86 4.79 -5.84
C ALA A 146 -6.37 5.01 -5.54
N CYS A 147 -5.66 5.50 -6.57
CA CYS A 147 -4.30 5.99 -6.44
C CYS A 147 -4.29 7.51 -6.63
N ALA A 148 -3.64 8.23 -5.73
CA ALA A 148 -3.52 9.68 -5.75
C ALA A 148 -2.36 10.12 -6.64
N GLU A 149 -2.67 10.78 -7.77
CA GLU A 149 -1.69 11.33 -8.71
C GLU A 149 -0.91 12.52 -8.15
N ASP A 150 -1.48 13.19 -7.16
CA ASP A 150 -0.92 14.38 -6.52
C ASP A 150 -0.15 14.07 -5.22
N VAL A 151 0.07 12.79 -4.93
CA VAL A 151 0.90 12.34 -3.82
C VAL A 151 1.98 11.38 -4.33
N PHE A 152 3.24 11.78 -4.17
CA PHE A 152 4.39 10.91 -4.47
C PHE A 152 5.07 10.47 -3.18
N VAL A 153 5.33 9.17 -3.08
CA VAL A 153 6.13 8.56 -2.01
C VAL A 153 7.24 7.75 -2.67
N HIS A 154 8.51 8.08 -2.37
CA HIS A 154 9.63 7.26 -2.82
C HIS A 154 9.65 5.93 -2.10
N HIS A 155 9.82 4.85 -2.86
CA HIS A 155 9.92 3.50 -2.33
C HIS A 155 11.24 2.86 -2.78
N HIS A 156 12.06 2.47 -1.82
CA HIS A 156 13.37 1.86 -2.10
C HIS A 156 13.27 0.44 -2.64
N LEU A 157 12.15 -0.19 -2.56
CA LEU A 157 11.77 -1.55 -2.95
C LEU A 157 12.74 -2.66 -2.51
N SER A 158 12.15 -3.69 -1.88
CA SER A 158 12.78 -5.01 -1.68
C SER A 158 13.95 -5.11 -0.70
N ALA A 159 14.23 -4.08 0.12
CA ALA A 159 15.32 -4.17 1.08
C ALA A 159 15.25 -5.42 1.98
N SER A 160 14.04 -5.90 2.29
CA SER A 160 13.82 -7.12 3.09
C SER A 160 13.75 -8.39 2.24
N PHE A 161 13.12 -8.34 1.05
CA PHE A 161 12.97 -9.51 0.19
C PHE A 161 14.24 -9.90 -0.55
N ASP A 162 15.15 -8.96 -0.81
CA ASP A 162 16.45 -9.24 -1.46
C ASP A 162 17.38 -10.11 -0.58
N GLN A 163 17.10 -10.18 0.72
CA GLN A 163 17.80 -11.05 1.65
C GLN A 163 17.25 -12.49 1.66
N VAL A 164 16.09 -12.75 1.04
CA VAL A 164 15.48 -14.07 0.95
C VAL A 164 15.94 -14.77 -0.33
N PRO A 165 16.46 -16.02 -0.24
CA PRO A 165 16.86 -16.78 -1.43
C PRO A 165 15.73 -16.86 -2.47
N ASN A 166 16.06 -16.70 -3.75
CA ASN A 166 15.09 -16.68 -4.86
C ASN A 166 14.14 -17.89 -4.86
N PHE A 167 14.64 -19.07 -4.51
CA PHE A 167 13.83 -20.29 -4.41
C PHE A 167 12.75 -20.18 -3.32
N ALA A 168 13.13 -19.70 -2.13
CA ALA A 168 12.19 -19.55 -1.02
C ALA A 168 11.13 -18.47 -1.32
N ARG A 169 11.55 -17.35 -1.97
CA ARG A 169 10.64 -16.29 -2.42
C ARG A 169 9.64 -16.80 -3.44
N ARG A 170 10.08 -17.59 -4.43
CA ARG A 170 9.21 -18.18 -5.44
C ARG A 170 8.23 -19.19 -4.81
N SER A 171 8.71 -20.04 -3.92
CA SER A 171 7.85 -21.01 -3.21
C SER A 171 6.77 -20.31 -2.38
N LEU A 172 7.11 -19.22 -1.68
CA LEU A 172 6.15 -18.42 -0.93
C LEU A 172 5.13 -17.77 -1.86
N PHE A 173 5.57 -17.20 -2.98
CA PHE A 173 4.68 -16.59 -3.98
C PHE A 173 3.67 -17.60 -4.52
N GLU A 174 4.11 -18.79 -4.97
CA GLU A 174 3.22 -19.83 -5.52
C GLU A 174 2.24 -20.36 -4.45
N LYS A 175 2.70 -20.55 -3.22
CA LYS A 175 1.84 -20.94 -2.10
C LYS A 175 0.75 -19.90 -1.84
N ASN A 176 1.13 -18.63 -1.75
CA ASN A 176 0.20 -17.56 -1.42
C ASN A 176 -0.73 -17.25 -2.60
N LYS A 177 -0.25 -17.39 -3.85
CA LYS A 177 -1.09 -17.33 -5.03
C LYS A 177 -2.20 -18.40 -4.98
N ALA A 178 -1.85 -19.65 -4.72
CA ALA A 178 -2.83 -20.73 -4.62
C ALA A 178 -3.86 -20.48 -3.50
N TYR A 179 -3.41 -19.92 -2.36
CA TYR A 179 -4.31 -19.54 -1.27
C TYR A 179 -5.24 -18.40 -1.68
N TYR A 180 -4.72 -17.34 -2.30
CA TYR A 180 -5.52 -16.25 -2.85
C TYR A 180 -6.55 -16.74 -3.87
N GLU A 181 -6.11 -17.60 -4.82
CA GLU A 181 -6.98 -18.16 -5.86
C GLU A 181 -8.09 -19.07 -5.30
N SER A 182 -7.84 -19.72 -4.19
CA SER A 182 -8.88 -20.51 -3.49
C SER A 182 -9.99 -19.65 -2.90
N LYS A 183 -9.71 -18.37 -2.60
CA LYS A 183 -10.69 -17.40 -2.07
C LYS A 183 -11.42 -16.62 -3.17
N TRP A 184 -10.70 -16.24 -4.21
CA TRP A 184 -11.13 -15.21 -5.16
C TRP A 184 -11.20 -15.67 -6.62
N GLY A 185 -10.81 -16.91 -6.93
CA GLY A 185 -10.61 -17.38 -8.30
C GLY A 185 -9.27 -16.95 -8.88
N SER A 186 -9.06 -17.21 -10.17
CA SER A 186 -7.78 -16.97 -10.85
C SER A 186 -7.26 -15.56 -10.63
N TRP A 187 -5.99 -15.47 -10.21
CA TRP A 187 -5.30 -14.20 -10.09
C TRP A 187 -4.94 -13.65 -11.47
N ASP A 188 -5.22 -12.37 -11.66
CA ASP A 188 -4.88 -11.61 -12.85
C ASP A 188 -3.69 -10.69 -12.51
N PRO A 189 -2.53 -10.84 -13.19
CA PRO A 189 -1.33 -10.06 -12.90
C PRO A 189 -1.55 -8.56 -13.01
N HIS A 190 -0.84 -7.83 -12.15
CA HIS A 190 -0.86 -6.37 -12.18
C HIS A 190 -0.28 -5.84 -13.49
N GLN A 191 -0.76 -4.69 -13.92
CA GLN A 191 -0.32 -4.03 -15.15
C GLN A 191 0.42 -2.73 -14.81
N TYR A 192 1.18 -2.21 -15.79
CA TYR A 192 1.77 -0.89 -15.72
C TYR A 192 0.97 0.07 -16.61
N ARG A 193 0.98 1.35 -16.25
CA ARG A 193 0.47 2.43 -17.12
C ARG A 193 1.49 2.88 -18.14
#